data_ae47f4c2252e3131e673e82eab7e14c7
#
_entry.id   ae47f4c2252e3131e673e82eab7e14c7
#
_cell.length_a   1.000
_cell.length_b   1.000
_cell.length_c   1.000
_cell.angle_alpha   90.00
_cell.angle_beta   90.00
_cell.angle_gamma   90.00
#
_symmetry.space_group_name_H-M   'P 1'
#
loop_
_entity.id
_entity.type
_entity.pdbx_description
1 polymer ?
#
loop_
_entity_poly.entity_id
_entity_poly.type
_entity_poly.pdbx_seq_one_letter_code
_entity_poly.pdbx_strand_id
1 'polypeptide(L)'
;MKKIISQVEPGKLLHIINRFDDIQKRTDVAPETEFLQLATLRMEKDKTFRPHKHIWKPCQNPQVIAQESWVVIKGSVKCHLYDLNDELLAEEVIRQGDCSMTFEGGHTYTILEDDTVVYEYKTGPYYGQKMDKVFLEDENDS
;
A
#
# COMPACT_ATOMS: atom_id res chain seq x y z
N MET A 1 12.48 11.87 -8.19
CA MET A 1 13.10 10.64 -7.66
C MET A 1 14.54 10.56 -8.13
N LYS A 2 15.47 10.39 -7.21
CA LYS A 2 16.90 10.25 -7.53
C LYS A 2 17.33 8.80 -7.30
N LYS A 3 17.83 8.17 -8.35
CA LYS A 3 18.37 6.80 -8.33
C LYS A 3 19.89 6.87 -8.16
N ILE A 4 20.43 6.07 -7.25
CA ILE A 4 21.85 6.01 -6.95
C ILE A 4 22.35 4.61 -7.31
N ILE A 5 23.19 4.59 -8.34
CA ILE A 5 23.66 3.38 -8.99
C ILE A 5 25.07 3.03 -8.46
N SER A 6 25.34 1.75 -8.34
CA SER A 6 26.67 1.26 -7.92
C SER A 6 27.77 1.70 -8.90
N GLN A 7 28.90 2.07 -8.35
CA GLN A 7 30.15 2.28 -9.13
C GLN A 7 30.97 0.99 -9.24
N VAL A 8 30.66 -0.01 -8.43
CA VAL A 8 31.35 -1.32 -8.41
C VAL A 8 30.67 -2.32 -9.34
N GLU A 9 29.33 -2.36 -9.31
CA GLU A 9 28.54 -3.19 -10.21
C GLU A 9 27.76 -2.30 -11.18
N PRO A 10 28.19 -2.14 -12.44
CA PRO A 10 27.56 -1.23 -13.39
C PRO A 10 26.06 -1.52 -13.59
N GLY A 11 25.25 -0.47 -13.51
CA GLY A 11 23.82 -0.53 -13.72
C GLY A 11 22.98 -1.01 -12.54
N LYS A 12 23.61 -1.46 -11.44
CA LYS A 12 22.87 -1.94 -10.27
C LYS A 12 22.37 -0.77 -9.42
N LEU A 13 21.05 -0.70 -9.29
CA LEU A 13 20.39 0.28 -8.42
C LEU A 13 20.59 -0.13 -6.95
N LEU A 14 21.16 0.78 -6.13
CA LEU A 14 21.39 0.53 -4.71
C LEU A 14 20.48 1.35 -3.80
N HIS A 15 20.21 2.60 -4.16
CA HIS A 15 19.46 3.51 -3.30
C HIS A 15 18.50 4.39 -4.13
N ILE A 16 17.41 4.80 -3.51
CA ILE A 16 16.48 5.77 -4.08
C ILE A 16 16.20 6.86 -3.03
N ILE A 17 16.21 8.10 -3.48
CA ILE A 17 15.74 9.25 -2.71
C ILE A 17 14.50 9.79 -3.40
N ASN A 18 13.37 9.81 -2.70
CA ASN A 18 12.13 10.45 -3.16
C ASN A 18 11.79 11.58 -2.19
N ARG A 19 11.52 12.77 -2.73
CA ARG A 19 11.29 13.96 -1.91
C ARG A 19 9.80 14.26 -1.82
N PHE A 20 9.36 14.78 -0.67
CA PHE A 20 7.96 15.13 -0.42
C PHE A 20 7.38 16.04 -1.51
N ASP A 21 8.12 17.05 -1.94
CA ASP A 21 7.65 18.00 -2.95
C ASP A 21 7.46 17.39 -4.34
N ASP A 22 8.06 16.22 -4.59
CA ASP A 22 7.95 15.52 -5.86
C ASP A 22 6.76 14.53 -5.89
N ILE A 23 6.05 14.37 -4.78
CA ILE A 23 4.94 13.42 -4.68
C ILE A 23 3.75 13.93 -5.49
N GLN A 24 3.34 13.13 -6.47
CA GLN A 24 2.14 13.33 -7.28
C GLN A 24 1.02 12.39 -6.81
N LYS A 25 0.05 12.12 -7.68
CA LYS A 25 -1.10 11.27 -7.31
C LYS A 25 -0.69 9.92 -6.77
N ARG A 26 0.15 9.19 -7.51
CA ARG A 26 0.78 7.94 -7.09
C ARG A 26 2.16 7.83 -7.71
N THR A 27 3.13 7.47 -6.91
CA THR A 27 4.48 7.13 -7.36
C THR A 27 4.89 5.81 -6.73
N ASP A 28 5.13 4.80 -7.55
CA ASP A 28 5.74 3.55 -7.11
C ASP A 28 7.24 3.78 -7.05
N VAL A 29 7.79 3.84 -5.86
CA VAL A 29 9.19 4.23 -5.61
C VAL A 29 10.13 3.07 -5.87
N ALA A 30 9.77 1.88 -5.40
CA ALA A 30 10.60 0.68 -5.56
C ALA A 30 10.28 -0.05 -6.86
N PRO A 31 11.29 -0.65 -7.54
CA PRO A 31 11.05 -1.62 -8.61
C PRO A 31 10.19 -2.79 -8.10
N GLU A 32 9.32 -3.31 -8.96
CA GLU A 32 8.40 -4.41 -8.60
C GLU A 32 9.11 -5.69 -8.17
N THR A 33 10.34 -5.88 -8.61
CA THR A 33 11.15 -7.05 -8.30
C THR A 33 11.77 -7.03 -6.90
N GLU A 34 11.75 -5.88 -6.23
CA GLU A 34 12.31 -5.74 -4.90
C GLU A 34 11.36 -6.25 -3.82
N PHE A 35 11.91 -6.78 -2.74
CA PHE A 35 11.12 -7.27 -1.61
C PHE A 35 10.40 -6.13 -0.89
N LEU A 36 11.08 -5.02 -0.65
CA LEU A 36 10.47 -3.85 -0.02
C LEU A 36 9.82 -2.98 -1.09
N GLN A 37 8.51 -2.85 -1.01
CA GLN A 37 7.71 -1.99 -1.88
C GLN A 37 7.32 -0.72 -1.16
N LEU A 38 7.36 0.41 -1.86
CA LEU A 38 6.89 1.70 -1.36
C LEU A 38 6.17 2.44 -2.48
N ALA A 39 4.96 2.87 -2.21
CA ALA A 39 4.25 3.85 -3.01
C ALA A 39 4.00 5.11 -2.18
N THR A 40 4.15 6.27 -2.80
CA THR A 40 3.74 7.55 -2.21
C THR A 40 2.49 8.03 -2.91
N LEU A 41 1.50 8.49 -2.13
CA LEU A 41 0.19 8.88 -2.64
C LEU A 41 -0.20 10.25 -2.11
N ARG A 42 -0.63 11.14 -3.02
CA ARG A 42 -1.26 12.41 -2.70
C ARG A 42 -2.71 12.37 -3.21
N MET A 43 -3.66 12.56 -2.30
CA MET A 43 -5.05 12.23 -2.58
C MET A 43 -6.00 13.33 -2.12
N GLU A 44 -7.11 13.44 -2.83
CA GLU A 44 -8.18 14.38 -2.54
C GLU A 44 -9.17 13.77 -1.54
N LYS A 45 -9.89 14.65 -0.86
CA LYS A 45 -10.99 14.27 0.04
C LYS A 45 -11.98 13.34 -0.66
N ASP A 46 -12.52 12.40 0.08
CA ASP A 46 -13.48 11.39 -0.35
C ASP A 46 -12.93 10.32 -1.29
N LYS A 47 -11.65 10.40 -1.68
CA LYS A 47 -11.00 9.29 -2.38
C LYS A 47 -11.08 8.03 -1.52
N THR A 48 -11.50 6.94 -2.11
CA THR A 48 -11.54 5.63 -1.48
C THR A 48 -11.12 4.56 -2.48
N PHE A 49 -10.96 3.34 -2.00
CA PHE A 49 -10.51 2.22 -2.77
C PHE A 49 -11.49 1.05 -2.60
N ARG A 50 -11.55 0.19 -3.59
CA ARG A 50 -12.34 -1.04 -3.47
C ARG A 50 -11.75 -1.91 -2.36
N PRO A 51 -12.54 -2.34 -1.37
CA PRO A 51 -12.06 -3.24 -0.31
C PRO A 51 -11.43 -4.50 -0.89
N HIS A 52 -10.28 -4.87 -0.39
CA HIS A 52 -9.56 -6.06 -0.86
C HIS A 52 -8.77 -6.68 0.29
N LYS A 53 -8.35 -7.91 0.09
CA LYS A 53 -7.43 -8.62 0.96
C LYS A 53 -6.30 -9.24 0.15
N HIS A 54 -5.10 -9.24 0.71
CA HIS A 54 -3.96 -9.91 0.10
C HIS A 54 -4.11 -11.41 0.24
N ILE A 55 -3.53 -12.14 -0.70
CA ILE A 55 -3.62 -13.60 -0.76
C ILE A 55 -2.22 -14.20 -0.66
N TRP A 56 -2.16 -15.46 -0.24
CA TRP A 56 -0.92 -16.22 -0.26
C TRP A 56 -0.48 -16.40 -1.71
N LYS A 57 0.77 -16.00 -2.02
CA LYS A 57 1.28 -15.98 -3.39
C LYS A 57 1.53 -17.41 -3.85
N PRO A 58 0.75 -17.94 -4.82
CA PRO A 58 0.87 -19.35 -5.22
C PRO A 58 2.17 -19.65 -5.96
N CYS A 59 2.84 -18.62 -6.51
CA CYS A 59 4.12 -18.77 -7.20
C CYS A 59 5.34 -18.84 -6.27
N GLN A 60 5.15 -18.65 -4.95
CA GLN A 60 6.21 -18.71 -3.95
C GLN A 60 6.22 -20.04 -3.21
N ASN A 61 7.42 -20.50 -2.86
CA ASN A 61 7.61 -21.71 -2.02
C ASN A 61 8.71 -21.42 -0.97
N PRO A 62 8.37 -21.26 0.34
CA PRO A 62 6.99 -21.30 0.87
C PRO A 62 6.14 -20.14 0.36
N GLN A 63 4.83 -20.33 0.38
CA GLN A 63 3.90 -19.25 0.02
C GLN A 63 4.05 -18.05 0.97
N VAL A 64 3.94 -16.85 0.41
CA VAL A 64 3.97 -15.59 1.16
C VAL A 64 2.73 -14.77 0.85
N ILE A 65 2.34 -13.92 1.79
CA ILE A 65 1.25 -12.96 1.66
C ILE A 65 1.80 -11.56 1.83
N ALA A 66 1.33 -10.60 1.03
CA ALA A 66 1.72 -9.22 1.21
C ALA A 66 1.20 -8.68 2.54
N GLN A 67 2.09 -8.09 3.31
CA GLN A 67 1.75 -7.29 4.49
C GLN A 67 1.96 -5.83 4.15
N GLU A 68 1.04 -4.97 4.59
CA GLU A 68 0.97 -3.60 4.12
C GLU A 68 0.79 -2.63 5.27
N SER A 69 1.47 -1.49 5.18
CA SER A 69 1.34 -0.38 6.12
C SER A 69 1.05 0.91 5.38
N TRP A 70 0.13 1.72 5.90
CA TRP A 70 -0.06 3.11 5.51
C TRP A 70 0.44 4.01 6.62
N VAL A 71 1.36 4.94 6.28
CA VAL A 71 1.89 5.95 7.18
C VAL A 71 1.38 7.31 6.71
N VAL A 72 0.63 8.02 7.57
CA VAL A 72 0.10 9.34 7.22
C VAL A 72 1.18 10.39 7.42
N ILE A 73 1.61 11.00 6.33
CA ILE A 73 2.61 12.07 6.32
C ILE A 73 1.94 13.43 6.54
N LYS A 74 0.72 13.60 5.97
CA LYS A 74 -0.07 14.83 6.06
C LYS A 74 -1.55 14.48 5.88
N GLY A 75 -2.43 15.14 6.61
CA GLY A 75 -3.87 14.96 6.49
C GLY A 75 -4.42 13.87 7.40
N SER A 76 -5.51 13.23 6.96
CA SER A 76 -6.19 12.20 7.74
C SER A 76 -6.88 11.18 6.86
N VAL A 77 -6.95 9.95 7.37
CA VAL A 77 -7.46 8.77 6.67
C VAL A 77 -8.36 7.98 7.61
N LYS A 78 -9.49 7.52 7.12
CA LYS A 78 -10.32 6.52 7.81
C LYS A 78 -10.00 5.14 7.27
N CYS A 79 -9.53 4.26 8.14
CA CYS A 79 -9.26 2.86 7.83
C CYS A 79 -10.52 2.04 8.05
N HIS A 80 -10.85 1.18 7.09
CA HIS A 80 -11.93 0.19 7.20
C HIS A 80 -11.27 -1.19 7.20
N LEU A 81 -11.33 -1.88 8.33
CA LEU A 81 -10.58 -3.11 8.60
C LEU A 81 -11.55 -4.29 8.71
N TYR A 82 -11.27 -5.36 7.97
CA TYR A 82 -12.15 -6.50 7.84
C TYR A 82 -11.54 -7.75 8.47
N ASP A 83 -12.39 -8.60 9.02
CA ASP A 83 -12.01 -9.87 9.59
C ASP A 83 -11.77 -10.92 8.48
N LEU A 84 -11.32 -12.10 8.88
CA LEU A 84 -11.00 -13.21 7.97
C LEU A 84 -12.24 -13.76 7.22
N ASN A 85 -13.43 -13.51 7.75
CA ASN A 85 -14.70 -13.83 7.11
C ASN A 85 -15.27 -12.69 6.26
N ASP A 86 -14.46 -11.66 5.98
CA ASP A 86 -14.80 -10.49 5.16
C ASP A 86 -15.86 -9.54 5.80
N GLU A 87 -16.15 -9.70 7.08
CA GLU A 87 -17.01 -8.77 7.82
C GLU A 87 -16.21 -7.59 8.37
N LEU A 88 -16.83 -6.40 8.39
CA LEU A 88 -16.20 -5.20 8.96
C LEU A 88 -15.93 -5.41 10.45
N LEU A 89 -14.65 -5.30 10.83
CA LEU A 89 -14.19 -5.52 12.20
C LEU A 89 -14.01 -4.21 12.97
N ALA A 90 -13.44 -3.20 12.32
CA ALA A 90 -13.16 -1.91 12.93
C ALA A 90 -13.05 -0.80 11.89
N GLU A 91 -13.38 0.42 12.32
CA GLU A 91 -13.08 1.65 11.57
C GLU A 91 -12.29 2.58 12.49
N GLU A 92 -11.14 3.03 12.02
CA GLU A 92 -10.23 3.87 12.80
C GLU A 92 -9.77 5.06 11.97
N VAL A 93 -9.71 6.24 12.59
CA VAL A 93 -9.16 7.44 11.96
C VAL A 93 -7.70 7.59 12.37
N ILE A 94 -6.84 7.66 11.38
CA ILE A 94 -5.41 7.91 11.56
C ILE A 94 -5.04 9.27 10.96
N ARG A 95 -4.12 9.97 11.62
CA ARG A 95 -3.70 11.34 11.31
C ARG A 95 -2.19 11.42 11.13
N GLN A 96 -1.69 12.59 10.84
CA GLN A 96 -0.25 12.83 10.62
C GLN A 96 0.60 12.14 11.69
N GLY A 97 1.55 11.32 11.25
CA GLY A 97 2.45 10.54 12.09
C GLY A 97 1.92 9.18 12.53
N ASP A 98 0.62 8.93 12.35
CA ASP A 98 0.02 7.63 12.65
C ASP A 98 0.22 6.65 11.49
N CYS A 99 0.09 5.37 11.77
CA CYS A 99 0.12 4.33 10.74
C CYS A 99 -0.88 3.22 11.02
N SER A 100 -1.28 2.56 9.94
CA SER A 100 -1.97 1.28 9.99
C SER A 100 -1.01 0.17 9.57
N MET A 101 -1.29 -1.05 9.98
CA MET A 101 -0.58 -2.23 9.50
C MET A 101 -1.55 -3.39 9.39
N THR A 102 -1.56 -4.05 8.24
CA THR A 102 -2.38 -5.22 7.98
C THR A 102 -1.47 -6.42 7.74
N PHE A 103 -1.58 -7.42 8.60
CA PHE A 103 -0.84 -8.68 8.46
C PHE A 103 -1.61 -9.67 7.61
N GLU A 104 -2.93 -9.72 7.79
CA GLU A 104 -3.87 -10.57 7.08
C GLU A 104 -5.27 -9.97 7.22
N GLY A 105 -6.20 -10.32 6.36
CA GLY A 105 -7.54 -9.76 6.35
C GLY A 105 -7.69 -8.62 5.35
N GLY A 106 -8.95 -8.20 5.14
CA GLY A 106 -9.27 -7.13 4.19
C GLY A 106 -9.10 -5.74 4.77
N HIS A 107 -8.87 -4.78 3.89
CA HIS A 107 -8.84 -3.37 4.25
C HIS A 107 -9.24 -2.48 3.08
N THR A 108 -9.66 -1.28 3.41
CA THR A 108 -9.76 -0.14 2.50
C THR A 108 -9.62 1.15 3.29
N TYR A 109 -9.55 2.26 2.59
CA TYR A 109 -9.30 3.56 3.19
C TYR A 109 -10.20 4.61 2.54
N THR A 110 -10.60 5.61 3.33
CA THR A 110 -11.27 6.82 2.86
C THR A 110 -10.46 8.03 3.28
N ILE A 111 -10.14 8.89 2.33
CA ILE A 111 -9.38 10.11 2.57
C ILE A 111 -10.33 11.18 3.10
N LEU A 112 -10.00 11.76 4.25
CA LEU A 112 -10.88 12.70 4.96
C LEU A 112 -10.59 14.18 4.66
N GLU A 113 -9.39 14.49 4.14
CA GLU A 113 -8.97 15.86 3.83
C GLU A 113 -8.33 15.91 2.45
N ASP A 114 -8.47 17.07 1.78
CA ASP A 114 -7.74 17.32 0.54
C ASP A 114 -6.22 17.34 0.81
N ASP A 115 -5.45 17.00 -0.22
CA ASP A 115 -3.99 16.99 -0.18
C ASP A 115 -3.40 16.07 0.90
N THR A 116 -4.13 15.02 1.26
CA THR A 116 -3.63 13.97 2.17
C THR A 116 -2.51 13.19 1.50
N VAL A 117 -1.40 13.05 2.20
CA VAL A 117 -0.22 12.31 1.71
C VAL A 117 0.03 11.14 2.63
N VAL A 118 0.12 9.96 2.03
CA VAL A 118 0.48 8.72 2.73
C VAL A 118 1.64 8.03 2.03
N TYR A 119 2.42 7.31 2.81
CA TYR A 119 3.40 6.34 2.31
C TYR A 119 2.81 4.95 2.54
N GLU A 120 2.71 4.20 1.46
CA GLU A 120 2.28 2.80 1.48
C GLU A 120 3.49 1.91 1.34
N TYR A 121 3.82 1.21 2.43
CA TYR A 121 4.83 0.16 2.42
C TYR A 121 4.14 -1.19 2.32
N LYS A 122 4.70 -2.06 1.48
CA LYS A 122 4.16 -3.39 1.27
C LYS A 122 5.30 -4.37 1.02
N THR A 123 5.18 -5.60 1.53
CA THR A 123 6.14 -6.65 1.19
C THR A 123 5.88 -7.15 -0.24
N GLY A 124 6.96 -7.30 -0.99
CA GLY A 124 6.95 -7.82 -2.35
C GLY A 124 7.58 -9.21 -2.43
N PRO A 125 8.07 -9.61 -3.59
CA PRO A 125 7.91 -8.95 -4.89
C PRO A 125 6.45 -8.88 -5.37
N TYR A 126 6.16 -7.98 -6.31
CA TYR A 126 4.84 -7.81 -6.88
C TYR A 126 4.76 -8.48 -8.26
N TYR A 127 3.86 -9.47 -8.39
CA TYR A 127 3.67 -10.27 -9.60
C TYR A 127 2.36 -9.96 -10.33
N GLY A 128 1.81 -8.77 -10.10
CA GLY A 128 0.53 -8.36 -10.62
C GLY A 128 -0.61 -8.55 -9.63
N GLN A 129 -1.73 -7.87 -9.89
CA GLN A 129 -2.87 -7.82 -8.97
C GLN A 129 -3.46 -9.20 -8.69
N LYS A 130 -3.54 -10.08 -9.69
CA LYS A 130 -4.12 -11.42 -9.54
C LYS A 130 -3.38 -12.30 -8.53
N MET A 131 -2.06 -12.11 -8.42
CA MET A 131 -1.20 -12.87 -7.50
C MET A 131 -1.09 -12.22 -6.11
N ASP A 132 -1.57 -11.00 -5.97
CA ASP A 132 -1.40 -10.18 -4.78
C ASP A 132 -2.63 -10.15 -3.88
N LYS A 133 -3.82 -10.00 -4.46
CA LYS A 133 -5.04 -9.76 -3.70
C LYS A 133 -6.30 -10.23 -4.41
N VAL A 134 -7.37 -10.36 -3.63
CA VAL A 134 -8.75 -10.52 -4.10
C VAL A 134 -9.60 -9.41 -3.50
N PHE A 135 -10.61 -8.96 -4.26
CA PHE A 135 -11.56 -7.98 -3.75
C PHE A 135 -12.61 -8.68 -2.89
N LEU A 136 -13.07 -7.98 -1.86
CA LEU A 136 -14.20 -8.43 -1.06
C LEU A 136 -15.47 -8.27 -1.90
N GLU A 137 -16.43 -9.18 -1.72
CA GLU A 137 -17.75 -9.04 -2.34
C GLU A 137 -18.49 -7.86 -1.70
N ASP A 138 -19.02 -6.96 -2.52
CA ASP A 138 -19.91 -5.92 -2.04
C ASP A 138 -21.25 -6.57 -1.68
N GLU A 139 -21.84 -6.21 -0.53
CA GLU A 139 -23.16 -6.71 -0.12
C GLU A 139 -24.27 -6.43 -1.16
N ASN A 140 -23.98 -5.60 -2.16
CA ASN A 140 -24.86 -5.21 -3.25
C ASN A 140 -24.68 -6.01 -4.54
N ASP A 141 -23.75 -6.95 -4.60
CA ASP A 141 -23.47 -7.80 -5.76
C ASP A 141 -24.21 -9.15 -5.69
N SER A 142 -25.35 -9.16 -5.00
CA SER A 142 -26.22 -10.33 -4.96
C SER A 142 -27.18 -10.37 -6.15
#